data_4b300039a34da31b1ce55d1d0739ec0e
#
_entry.id   4b300039a34da31b1ce55d1d0739ec0e
#
_cell.length_a   1.000
_cell.length_b   1.000
_cell.length_c   1.000
_cell.angle_alpha   90.00
_cell.angle_beta   90.00
_cell.angle_gamma   90.00
#
_symmetry.space_group_name_H-M   'P 1'
#
loop_
_entity.id
_entity.type
_entity.pdbx_description
1 polymer ?
#
loop_
_entity_poly.entity_id
_entity_poly.type
_entity_poly.pdbx_seq_one_letter_code
_entity_poly.pdbx_strand_id
1 'polypeptide(L)'
;MPRTTPRTRTPKTDAILADSVALAREAAEAVAHPRPVGDHVGFKMEADRLGTHYFASTDPGYAGWCWAVTLARVPRGRTATVCEVGMAPREGALLAPRWVPWEERLRPSDVSRDD
;
A
#
# COMPACT_ATOMS: atom_id res chain seq x y z
N MET A 1 25.93 19.99 15.44
CA MET A 1 25.50 19.77 15.20
C MET A 1 24.93 19.55 14.80
N PRO A 2 24.71 19.50 14.74
CA PRO A 2 23.98 19.19 14.43
C PRO A 2 23.28 18.84 13.99
N ARG A 3 22.88 18.56 13.95
CA ARG A 3 22.17 18.13 13.58
C ARG A 3 21.53 17.80 13.17
N THR A 4 21.21 17.61 12.92
CA THR A 4 20.61 17.20 12.51
C THR A 4 19.60 16.80 12.50
N THR A 5 19.04 16.81 12.47
CA THR A 5 18.06 16.46 12.49
C THR A 5 17.35 15.99 12.03
N PRO A 6 16.92 15.55 12.10
CA PRO A 6 16.28 14.89 11.56
C PRO A 6 15.26 15.00 11.09
N ARG A 7 14.97 14.88 10.82
CA ARG A 7 14.09 14.98 10.38
C ARG A 7 13.43 14.14 10.02
N THR A 8 12.58 14.27 9.80
CA THR A 8 11.79 13.32 9.43
C THR A 8 11.77 13.19 8.04
N ARG A 9 12.31 12.24 7.45
CA ARG A 9 12.25 12.04 6.11
C ARG A 9 11.32 10.98 5.82
N THR A 10 10.53 11.03 4.80
CA THR A 10 9.65 10.00 4.31
C THR A 10 10.51 8.85 3.78
N PRO A 11 10.24 7.64 4.19
CA PRO A 11 11.00 6.50 3.67
C PRO A 11 10.82 6.37 2.17
N LYS A 12 11.87 5.95 1.47
CA LYS A 12 11.76 5.71 0.08
C LYS A 12 10.79 4.59 -0.17
N THR A 13 10.05 4.65 -1.25
CA THR A 13 9.13 3.60 -1.62
C THR A 13 9.89 2.32 -1.87
N ASP A 14 9.43 1.27 -1.25
CA ASP A 14 10.03 -0.05 -1.38
C ASP A 14 9.29 -0.77 -2.49
N ALA A 15 9.95 -0.96 -3.61
CA ALA A 15 9.31 -1.55 -4.77
C ALA A 15 8.82 -2.97 -4.52
N ILE A 16 9.55 -3.73 -3.74
CA ILE A 16 9.14 -5.09 -3.44
C ILE A 16 7.82 -5.09 -2.67
N LEU A 17 7.72 -4.23 -1.66
CA LEU A 17 6.49 -4.14 -0.89
C LEU A 17 5.36 -3.54 -1.74
N ALA A 18 5.66 -2.50 -2.49
CA ALA A 18 4.66 -1.84 -3.30
C ALA A 18 4.09 -2.76 -4.37
N ASP A 19 4.95 -3.61 -4.94
CA ASP A 19 4.49 -4.53 -5.97
C ASP A 19 3.77 -5.74 -5.43
N SER A 20 3.77 -5.95 -4.13
CA SER A 20 3.17 -7.14 -3.53
C SER A 20 1.67 -6.96 -3.29
N VAL A 21 0.97 -6.37 -4.27
CA VAL A 21 -0.45 -6.12 -4.16
C VAL A 21 -1.24 -7.44 -4.06
N ALA A 22 -0.85 -8.43 -4.86
CA ALA A 22 -1.56 -9.70 -4.85
C ALA A 22 -1.45 -10.40 -3.50
N LEU A 23 -0.28 -10.35 -2.88
CA LEU A 23 -0.09 -10.94 -1.58
C LEU A 23 -0.97 -10.22 -0.54
N ALA A 24 -0.99 -8.90 -0.61
CA ALA A 24 -1.78 -8.12 0.33
C ALA A 24 -3.27 -8.38 0.13
N ARG A 25 -3.71 -8.47 -1.12
CA ARG A 25 -5.12 -8.75 -1.42
C ARG A 25 -5.52 -10.11 -0.88
N GLU A 26 -4.67 -11.09 -1.08
CA GLU A 26 -4.95 -12.43 -0.62
C GLU A 26 -5.13 -12.45 0.90
N ALA A 27 -4.29 -11.72 1.60
CA ALA A 27 -4.37 -11.66 3.06
C ALA A 27 -5.67 -10.97 3.49
N ALA A 28 -6.04 -9.90 2.81
CA ALA A 28 -7.28 -9.21 3.14
C ALA A 28 -8.49 -10.10 2.85
N GLU A 29 -8.44 -10.83 1.74
CA GLU A 29 -9.54 -11.70 1.38
C GLU A 29 -9.73 -12.83 2.38
N ALA A 30 -8.64 -13.31 2.93
CA ALA A 30 -8.74 -14.38 3.91
C ALA A 30 -9.48 -13.92 5.15
N VAL A 31 -9.29 -12.67 5.55
CA VAL A 31 -9.96 -12.13 6.72
C VAL A 31 -11.39 -11.72 6.38
N ALA A 32 -11.61 -11.17 5.21
CA ALA A 32 -12.93 -10.68 4.82
C ALA A 32 -13.91 -11.78 4.42
N HIS A 33 -13.39 -12.94 4.07
CA HIS A 33 -14.20 -14.04 3.58
C HIS A 33 -15.44 -14.25 4.45
N PRO A 34 -16.59 -14.48 3.90
CA PRO A 34 -16.85 -14.73 2.47
C PRO A 34 -17.12 -13.47 1.65
N ARG A 35 -16.98 -12.30 2.24
CA ARG A 35 -17.24 -11.08 1.51
C ARG A 35 -16.01 -10.71 0.68
N PRO A 36 -16.17 -10.29 -0.55
CA PRO A 36 -15.02 -9.95 -1.38
C PRO A 36 -14.39 -8.64 -0.93
N VAL A 37 -13.16 -8.44 -1.33
CA VAL A 37 -12.42 -7.22 -1.06
C VAL A 37 -12.48 -6.36 -2.32
N GLY A 38 -12.65 -5.07 -2.15
CA GLY A 38 -12.80 -4.16 -3.29
C GLY A 38 -11.47 -3.76 -3.92
N ASP A 39 -11.49 -2.64 -4.62
CA ASP A 39 -10.33 -2.20 -5.38
C ASP A 39 -9.18 -1.76 -4.50
N HIS A 40 -7.98 -1.90 -5.03
CA HIS A 40 -6.79 -1.38 -4.38
C HIS A 40 -6.87 0.15 -4.44
N VAL A 41 -6.79 0.82 -3.30
CA VAL A 41 -6.93 2.27 -3.27
C VAL A 41 -5.66 3.01 -2.93
N GLY A 42 -4.64 2.35 -2.45
CA GLY A 42 -3.38 3.04 -2.18
C GLY A 42 -2.35 2.19 -1.50
N PHE A 43 -1.15 2.73 -1.38
CA PHE A 43 -0.05 2.11 -0.69
C PHE A 43 0.74 3.22 0.01
N LYS A 44 1.14 2.96 1.23
CA LYS A 44 1.84 3.96 2.00
C LYS A 44 2.99 3.32 2.76
N MET A 45 4.18 3.90 2.69
CA MET A 45 5.30 3.43 3.49
C MET A 45 5.10 3.88 4.93
N GLU A 46 5.32 2.98 5.86
CA GLU A 46 5.23 3.31 7.27
C GLU A 46 6.64 3.52 7.84
N ALA A 47 7.58 2.75 7.34
CA ALA A 47 8.97 2.85 7.76
C ALA A 47 9.79 2.10 6.73
N ASP A 48 11.09 2.02 6.90
CA ASP A 48 11.92 1.26 5.99
C ASP A 48 11.46 -0.18 5.99
N ARG A 49 11.22 -0.73 4.82
CA ARG A 49 10.82 -2.12 4.65
C ARG A 49 9.51 -2.45 5.38
N LEU A 50 8.65 -1.46 5.52
CA LEU A 50 7.36 -1.65 6.17
C LEU A 50 6.36 -0.75 5.45
N GLY A 51 5.35 -1.32 4.84
CA GLY A 51 4.37 -0.54 4.08
C GLY A 51 2.99 -1.17 4.15
N THR A 52 1.98 -0.37 3.87
CA THR A 52 0.59 -0.80 3.99
C THR A 52 -0.16 -0.59 2.68
N HIS A 53 -0.83 -1.64 2.23
CA HIS A 53 -1.73 -1.55 1.09
C HIS A 53 -3.15 -1.39 1.58
N TYR A 54 -3.93 -0.61 0.86
CA TYR A 54 -5.32 -0.36 1.23
C TYR A 54 -6.24 -0.85 0.13
N PHE A 55 -7.33 -1.50 0.54
CA PHE A 55 -8.35 -1.99 -0.39
C PHE A 55 -9.72 -1.55 0.11
N ALA A 56 -10.61 -1.21 -0.79
CA ALA A 56 -11.92 -0.75 -0.40
C ALA A 56 -12.70 -1.88 0.27
N SER A 57 -13.48 -1.53 1.28
CA SER A 57 -14.38 -2.49 1.89
C SER A 57 -15.65 -2.58 1.05
N THR A 58 -16.19 -3.77 0.89
CA THR A 58 -17.45 -3.95 0.19
C THR A 58 -18.58 -4.20 1.18
N ASP A 59 -18.29 -4.11 2.47
CA ASP A 59 -19.30 -4.36 3.49
C ASP A 59 -20.11 -3.08 3.71
N PRO A 60 -21.41 -3.11 3.49
CA PRO A 60 -22.23 -1.90 3.70
C PRO A 60 -22.13 -1.35 5.12
N GLY A 61 -21.89 -2.22 6.09
CA GLY A 61 -21.73 -1.78 7.47
C GLY A 61 -20.44 -1.07 7.72
N TYR A 62 -19.50 -1.16 6.77
CA TYR A 62 -18.22 -0.49 6.88
C TYR A 62 -17.96 0.40 5.67
N ALA A 63 -19.02 1.01 5.14
CA ALA A 63 -18.84 2.00 4.08
C ALA A 63 -17.96 3.09 4.66
N GLY A 64 -17.01 3.55 3.92
CA GLY A 64 -16.09 4.54 4.43
C GLY A 64 -14.87 3.96 5.12
N TRP A 65 -14.73 2.65 5.08
CA TRP A 65 -13.55 1.96 5.64
C TRP A 65 -12.82 1.23 4.56
N CYS A 66 -11.56 0.92 4.82
CA CYS A 66 -10.73 0.15 3.91
C CYS A 66 -10.03 -0.95 4.66
N TRP A 67 -9.71 -2.01 3.96
CA TRP A 67 -8.81 -3.04 4.51
C TRP A 67 -7.40 -2.49 4.42
N ALA A 68 -6.64 -2.63 5.48
CA ALA A 68 -5.26 -2.18 5.54
C ALA A 68 -4.38 -3.38 5.82
N VAL A 69 -3.50 -3.70 4.88
CA VAL A 69 -2.61 -4.86 5.01
C VAL A 69 -1.18 -4.37 5.08
N THR A 70 -0.55 -4.61 6.20
CA THR A 70 0.82 -4.16 6.41
C THR A 70 1.79 -5.29 6.08
N LEU A 71 2.75 -4.97 5.24
CA LEU A 71 3.74 -5.91 4.79
C LEU A 71 5.12 -5.45 5.22
N ALA A 72 6.00 -6.41 5.43
CA ALA A 72 7.39 -6.10 5.76
C ALA A 72 8.30 -7.04 5.01
N ARG A 73 9.58 -6.69 4.93
CA ARG A 73 10.57 -7.60 4.43
C ARG A 73 11.86 -7.37 5.19
N VAL A 74 12.71 -8.38 5.24
CA VAL A 74 13.99 -8.23 5.92
C VAL A 74 14.97 -7.54 4.99
N PRO A 75 16.03 -6.94 5.53
CA PRO A 75 17.03 -6.30 4.68
C PRO A 75 17.55 -7.29 3.64
N ARG A 76 17.64 -6.82 2.40
CA ARG A 76 18.07 -7.64 1.27
C ARG A 76 17.10 -8.74 0.90
N GLY A 77 16.00 -8.88 1.62
CA GLY A 77 15.00 -9.87 1.27
C GLY A 77 14.25 -9.44 0.04
N ARG A 78 13.84 -10.40 -0.77
CA ARG A 78 13.09 -10.10 -1.96
C ARG A 78 11.65 -10.53 -1.87
N THR A 79 11.24 -10.99 -0.72
CA THR A 79 9.87 -11.46 -0.50
C THR A 79 9.25 -10.68 0.63
N ALA A 80 8.03 -10.21 0.40
CA ALA A 80 7.29 -9.53 1.46
C ALA A 80 6.56 -10.55 2.30
N THR A 81 6.36 -10.20 3.58
CA THR A 81 5.54 -11.02 4.47
C THR A 81 4.45 -10.15 5.06
N VAL A 82 3.31 -10.76 5.36
CA VAL A 82 2.19 -10.05 5.94
C VAL A 82 2.40 -9.93 7.44
N CYS A 83 2.36 -8.69 7.95
CA CYS A 83 2.49 -8.45 9.37
C CYS A 83 1.15 -8.39 10.04
N GLU A 84 0.19 -7.72 9.41
CA GLU A 84 -1.12 -7.63 10.03
C GLU A 84 -2.16 -7.19 9.01
N VAL A 85 -3.41 -7.52 9.26
CA VAL A 85 -4.52 -7.12 8.44
C VAL A 85 -5.52 -6.46 9.38
N GLY A 86 -5.96 -5.27 9.03
CA GLY A 86 -6.94 -4.57 9.85
C GLY A 86 -7.78 -3.68 8.98
N MET A 87 -8.52 -2.79 9.59
CA MET A 87 -9.33 -1.84 8.85
C MET A 87 -8.94 -0.43 9.23
N ALA A 88 -9.09 0.48 8.30
CA ALA A 88 -8.75 1.87 8.52
C ALA A 88 -9.80 2.74 7.86
N PRO A 89 -9.97 3.96 8.34
CA PRO A 89 -10.92 4.87 7.73
C PRO A 89 -10.50 5.19 6.30
N ARG A 90 -11.50 5.32 5.43
CA ARG A 90 -11.23 5.60 4.05
C ARG A 90 -10.48 6.91 3.86
N GLU A 91 -10.74 7.89 4.72
CA GLU A 91 -10.02 9.13 4.64
C GLU A 91 -8.54 8.95 4.71
N GLY A 92 -8.05 8.09 5.61
CA GLY A 92 -6.63 7.84 5.72
C GLY A 92 -6.09 7.15 4.47
N ALA A 93 -6.89 6.25 3.90
CA ALA A 93 -6.48 5.54 2.69
C ALA A 93 -6.40 6.48 1.51
N LEU A 94 -7.27 7.49 1.47
CA LEU A 94 -7.25 8.41 0.35
C LEU A 94 -6.01 9.29 0.33
N LEU A 95 -5.32 9.38 1.44
CA LEU A 95 -4.08 10.14 1.49
C LEU A 95 -2.90 9.34 0.99
N ALA A 96 -3.08 8.04 0.78
CA ALA A 96 -1.99 7.21 0.30
C ALA A 96 -2.02 7.21 -1.23
N PRO A 97 -0.88 7.42 -1.89
CA PRO A 97 -0.86 7.42 -3.34
C PRO A 97 -1.22 6.05 -3.87
N ARG A 98 -1.93 6.03 -4.98
CA ARG A 98 -2.26 4.78 -5.60
C ARG A 98 -1.01 4.25 -6.27
N TRP A 99 -0.72 2.98 -6.03
CA TRP A 99 0.45 2.38 -6.64
C TRP A 99 0.11 1.89 -8.04
N VAL A 100 0.95 2.26 -9.00
CA VAL A 100 0.78 1.87 -10.38
C VAL A 100 2.01 1.09 -10.80
N PRO A 101 1.86 -0.11 -11.34
CA PRO A 101 3.01 -0.91 -11.75
C PRO A 101 3.89 -0.18 -12.74
N TRP A 102 5.15 -0.52 -12.73
CA TRP A 102 6.14 0.12 -13.56
C TRP A 102 5.73 0.19 -15.02
N GLU A 103 5.25 -0.88 -15.58
CA GLU A 103 4.87 -0.91 -16.96
C GLU A 103 3.79 0.10 -17.28
N GLU A 104 2.86 0.26 -16.38
CA GLU A 104 1.79 1.20 -16.63
C GLU A 104 2.25 2.62 -16.46
N ARG A 105 3.17 2.85 -15.56
CA ARG A 105 3.63 4.20 -15.33
C ARG A 105 4.44 4.74 -16.48
N LEU A 106 5.06 3.86 -17.26
CA LEU A 106 5.89 4.30 -18.34
C LEU A 106 5.26 4.19 -19.68
N ARG A 107 3.94 4.19 -19.75
CA ARG A 107 3.31 4.12 -21.05
C ARG A 107 3.62 5.38 -21.83
N PRO A 108 3.77 5.25 -23.13
CA PRO A 108 4.11 6.41 -23.95
C PRO A 108 3.14 7.55 -23.79
N SER A 109 1.88 7.24 -23.62
CA SER A 109 0.90 8.31 -23.49
C SER A 109 1.14 9.11 -22.22
N ASP A 110 1.62 8.46 -21.19
CA ASP A 110 1.87 9.18 -19.97
C ASP A 110 3.04 10.10 -20.16
N VAL A 111 4.03 9.68 -20.89
CA VAL A 111 5.18 10.51 -21.07
C VAL A 111 4.87 11.68 -21.93
N SER A 112 4.13 11.47 -23.01
CA SER A 112 3.90 12.56 -23.90
C SER A 112 3.01 13.58 -23.33
N ARG A 113 2.23 13.25 -22.32
CA ARG A 113 1.32 14.18 -21.86
C ARG A 113 1.90 15.18 -21.05
N ASP A 114 3.02 14.96 -20.60
CA ASP A 114 3.48 15.83 -19.81
C ASP A 114 3.77 17.02 -20.24
N ASP A 115 3.75 17.33 -21.06
CA ASP A 115 4.03 18.46 -21.49
C ASP A 115 3.43 19.34 -21.21
#